data_168ea46b688398b9ec01a828834afdf4
#
_entry.id   168ea46b688398b9ec01a828834afdf4
#
_cell.length_a   1.000
_cell.length_b   1.000
_cell.length_c   1.000
_cell.angle_alpha   90.00
_cell.angle_beta   90.00
_cell.angle_gamma   90.00
#
_symmetry.space_group_name_H-M   'P 1'
#
loop_
_entity.id
_entity.type
_entity.pdbx_description
1 polymer ?
#
loop_
_entity_poly.entity_id
_entity_poly.type
_entity_poly.pdbx_seq_one_letter_code
_entity_poly.pdbx_strand_id
1 'polypeptide(L)'
;FPESIYLDEAILQQARVAQKSGDHARAIALYTNLTRLTKSQLRGEGQYGIGECYEDMAKAARGNSEQMYERAFQAYKTVFDQHPESGRVGDAVAKMASFYYQKKDYDRAVDVFEKVLSDHPDANFLDVILFNYGRCLFRLDRRAEARKRFDQLIDEFPESQLAPEAKRISQALAKAGF
;
A
#
# COMPACT_ATOMS: atom_id res chain seq x y z
N PHE A 1 0.69 -33.44 9.32
CA PHE A 1 -0.68 -33.29 8.79
C PHE A 1 -0.70 -32.07 7.86
N PRO A 2 -0.68 -32.25 6.53
CA PRO A 2 -0.64 -31.14 5.56
C PRO A 2 -1.96 -30.34 5.51
N GLU A 3 -2.99 -30.75 6.20
CA GLU A 3 -4.31 -30.10 6.26
C GLU A 3 -4.66 -29.56 7.66
N SER A 4 -3.66 -29.28 8.48
CA SER A 4 -3.91 -28.63 9.78
C SER A 4 -4.48 -27.23 9.53
N ILE A 5 -5.59 -26.90 10.19
CA ILE A 5 -6.21 -25.56 10.17
C ILE A 5 -5.26 -24.45 10.70
N TYR A 6 -4.15 -24.86 11.31
CA TYR A 6 -3.13 -23.93 11.83
C TYR A 6 -1.85 -23.90 11.00
N LEU A 7 -1.80 -24.63 9.86
CA LEU A 7 -0.58 -24.71 9.04
C LEU A 7 -0.22 -23.34 8.45
N ASP A 8 -1.17 -22.66 7.90
CA ASP A 8 -0.97 -21.36 7.26
C ASP A 8 -0.57 -20.28 8.28
N GLU A 9 -1.23 -20.27 9.46
CA GLU A 9 -0.85 -19.36 10.55
C GLU A 9 0.56 -19.67 11.07
N ALA A 10 0.92 -20.95 11.23
CA ALA A 10 2.26 -21.35 11.65
C ALA A 10 3.34 -20.90 10.66
N ILE A 11 3.08 -21.05 9.34
CA ILE A 11 3.99 -20.58 8.30
C ILE A 11 4.09 -19.05 8.36
N LEU A 12 2.97 -18.34 8.50
CA LEU A 12 2.96 -16.88 8.62
C LEU A 12 3.81 -16.40 9.79
N GLN A 13 3.64 -17.00 10.97
CA GLN A 13 4.43 -16.63 12.16
C GLN A 13 5.92 -16.93 11.99
N GLN A 14 6.28 -18.07 11.41
CA GLN A 14 7.69 -18.39 11.10
C GLN A 14 8.29 -17.39 10.11
N ALA A 15 7.53 -16.98 9.08
CA ALA A 15 7.97 -15.98 8.11
C ALA A 15 8.23 -14.62 8.79
N ARG A 16 7.31 -14.18 9.66
CA ARG A 16 7.46 -12.93 10.44
C ARG A 16 8.67 -12.97 11.37
N VAL A 17 8.94 -14.10 12.00
CA VAL A 17 10.15 -14.28 12.84
C VAL A 17 11.41 -14.17 11.99
N ALA A 18 11.46 -14.86 10.84
CA ALA A 18 12.59 -14.79 9.92
C ALA A 18 12.81 -13.35 9.40
N GLN A 19 11.74 -12.64 9.04
CA GLN A 19 11.81 -11.24 8.61
C GLN A 19 12.38 -10.34 9.71
N LYS A 20 11.86 -10.45 10.95
CA LYS A 20 12.34 -9.67 12.10
C LYS A 20 13.80 -9.95 12.47
N SER A 21 14.28 -11.18 12.23
CA SER A 21 15.69 -11.52 12.43
C SER A 21 16.62 -11.07 11.29
N GLY A 22 16.06 -10.48 10.22
CA GLY A 22 16.82 -10.06 9.05
C GLY A 22 17.12 -11.17 8.04
N ASP A 23 16.62 -12.40 8.27
CA ASP A 23 16.75 -13.49 7.32
C ASP A 23 15.65 -13.37 6.24
N HIS A 24 15.78 -12.33 5.41
CA HIS A 24 14.80 -12.03 4.37
C HIS A 24 14.66 -13.14 3.32
N ALA A 25 15.74 -13.88 3.04
CA ALA A 25 15.68 -14.99 2.10
C ALA A 25 14.76 -16.11 2.60
N ARG A 26 14.92 -16.50 3.87
CA ARG A 26 14.06 -17.48 4.52
C ARG A 26 12.63 -16.96 4.66
N ALA A 27 12.47 -15.70 5.05
CA ALA A 27 11.14 -15.08 5.17
C ALA A 27 10.38 -15.12 3.83
N ILE A 28 11.02 -14.71 2.72
CA ILE A 28 10.43 -14.76 1.37
C ILE A 28 10.04 -16.19 0.99
N ALA A 29 10.90 -17.18 1.29
CA ALA A 29 10.58 -18.57 0.99
C ALA A 29 9.34 -19.05 1.76
N LEU A 30 9.23 -18.73 3.04
CA LEU A 30 8.07 -19.07 3.88
C LEU A 30 6.80 -18.35 3.42
N TYR A 31 6.87 -17.04 3.17
CA TYR A 31 5.76 -16.30 2.60
C TYR A 31 5.31 -16.84 1.24
N THR A 32 6.27 -17.21 0.36
CA THR A 32 5.95 -17.85 -0.92
C THR A 32 5.25 -19.19 -0.72
N ASN A 33 5.64 -20.00 0.26
CA ASN A 33 4.91 -21.22 0.59
C ASN A 33 3.48 -20.92 1.00
N LEU A 34 3.28 -19.88 1.82
CA LEU A 34 1.94 -19.45 2.24
C LEU A 34 1.06 -19.02 1.05
N THR A 35 1.62 -18.25 0.09
CA THR A 35 0.86 -17.82 -1.10
C THR A 35 0.40 -18.98 -1.98
N ARG A 36 1.07 -20.15 -1.92
CA ARG A 36 0.72 -21.37 -2.67
C ARG A 36 -0.40 -22.20 -2.03
N LEU A 37 -0.76 -21.94 -0.78
CA LEU A 37 -1.85 -22.63 -0.08
C LEU A 37 -3.18 -22.09 -0.57
N THR A 38 -3.74 -22.69 -1.64
CA THR A 38 -4.92 -22.18 -2.35
C THR A 38 -6.17 -22.00 -1.48
N LYS A 39 -6.29 -22.75 -0.38
CA LYS A 39 -7.39 -22.66 0.57
C LYS A 39 -7.14 -21.65 1.70
N SER A 40 -5.93 -21.09 1.83
CA SER A 40 -5.61 -20.15 2.89
C SER A 40 -6.15 -18.76 2.58
N GLN A 41 -6.74 -18.11 3.56
CA GLN A 41 -7.14 -16.71 3.52
C GLN A 41 -5.94 -15.77 3.78
N LEU A 42 -4.80 -16.32 4.21
CA LEU A 42 -3.59 -15.56 4.54
C LEU A 42 -2.65 -15.35 3.34
N ARG A 43 -3.08 -15.72 2.13
CA ARG A 43 -2.24 -15.55 0.91
C ARG A 43 -1.88 -14.09 0.67
N GLY A 44 -2.82 -13.17 0.85
CA GLY A 44 -2.57 -11.73 0.74
C GLY A 44 -1.58 -11.22 1.80
N GLU A 45 -1.66 -11.73 3.05
CA GLU A 45 -0.67 -11.46 4.09
C GLU A 45 0.73 -11.93 3.66
N GLY A 46 0.83 -13.16 3.12
CA GLY A 46 2.09 -13.70 2.61
C GLY A 46 2.65 -12.85 1.48
N GLN A 47 1.82 -12.47 0.52
CA GLN A 47 2.23 -11.65 -0.61
C GLN A 47 2.68 -10.24 -0.19
N TYR A 48 1.98 -9.64 0.79
CA TYR A 48 2.38 -8.37 1.39
C TYR A 48 3.73 -8.48 2.10
N GLY A 49 3.93 -9.54 2.90
CA GLY A 49 5.20 -9.81 3.59
C GLY A 49 6.39 -10.00 2.65
N ILE A 50 6.19 -10.59 1.46
CA ILE A 50 7.21 -10.63 0.39
C ILE A 50 7.61 -9.21 -0.02
N GLY A 51 6.64 -8.32 -0.20
CA GLY A 51 6.87 -6.91 -0.53
C GLY A 51 7.70 -6.20 0.54
N GLU A 52 7.34 -6.37 1.81
CA GLU A 52 8.08 -5.79 2.93
C GLU A 52 9.53 -6.29 2.99
N CYS A 53 9.75 -7.59 2.80
CA CYS A 53 11.11 -8.16 2.78
C CYS A 53 11.97 -7.52 1.67
N TYR A 54 11.44 -7.36 0.45
CA TYR A 54 12.16 -6.70 -0.62
C TYR A 54 12.40 -5.21 -0.33
N GLU A 55 11.46 -4.52 0.29
CA GLU A 55 11.62 -3.12 0.71
C GLU A 55 12.73 -2.97 1.76
N ASP A 56 12.78 -3.87 2.74
CA ASP A 56 13.82 -3.88 3.77
C ASP A 56 15.19 -4.20 3.18
N MET A 57 15.27 -5.16 2.27
CA MET A 57 16.49 -5.45 1.51
C MET A 57 16.95 -4.25 0.68
N ALA A 58 16.02 -3.51 0.07
CA ALA A 58 16.32 -2.31 -0.70
C ALA A 58 16.90 -1.18 0.18
N LYS A 59 16.35 -0.99 1.37
CA LYS A 59 16.84 -0.01 2.36
C LYS A 59 18.24 -0.37 2.87
N ALA A 60 18.52 -1.65 3.04
CA ALA A 60 19.82 -2.15 3.49
C ALA A 60 20.88 -2.19 2.39
N ALA A 61 20.50 -2.18 1.12
CA ALA A 61 21.41 -2.33 -0.01
C ALA A 61 22.26 -1.06 -0.20
N ARG A 62 23.59 -1.23 -0.31
CA ARG A 62 24.54 -0.16 -0.66
C ARG A 62 24.61 0.12 -2.17
N GLY A 63 23.82 -0.59 -2.98
CA GLY A 63 23.70 -0.47 -4.44
C GLY A 63 22.55 -1.36 -4.91
N ASN A 64 22.13 -1.23 -6.16
CA ASN A 64 21.06 -2.03 -6.79
C ASN A 64 19.72 -2.07 -6.00
N SER A 65 19.45 -1.03 -5.20
CA SER A 65 18.20 -0.93 -4.42
C SER A 65 16.96 -0.81 -5.31
N GLU A 66 17.10 -0.26 -6.51
CA GLU A 66 15.99 -0.05 -7.44
C GLU A 66 15.30 -1.36 -7.84
N GLN A 67 16.08 -2.41 -8.16
CA GLN A 67 15.51 -3.71 -8.49
C GLN A 67 14.72 -4.32 -7.32
N MET A 68 15.19 -4.11 -6.07
CA MET A 68 14.49 -4.59 -4.89
C MET A 68 13.19 -3.83 -4.66
N TYR A 69 13.20 -2.50 -4.82
CA TYR A 69 11.99 -1.70 -4.76
C TYR A 69 10.98 -2.08 -5.84
N GLU A 70 11.43 -2.40 -7.06
CA GLU A 70 10.55 -2.90 -8.12
C GLU A 70 9.91 -4.23 -7.74
N ARG A 71 10.67 -5.17 -7.17
CA ARG A 71 10.13 -6.45 -6.67
C ARG A 71 9.13 -6.23 -5.54
N ALA A 72 9.39 -5.29 -4.62
CA ALA A 72 8.46 -4.92 -3.58
C ALA A 72 7.15 -4.38 -4.18
N PHE A 73 7.26 -3.47 -5.14
CA PHE A 73 6.11 -2.92 -5.86
C PHE A 73 5.27 -4.02 -6.54
N GLN A 74 5.90 -4.96 -7.25
CA GLN A 74 5.18 -6.06 -7.89
C GLN A 74 4.50 -6.97 -6.87
N ALA A 75 5.10 -7.18 -5.70
CA ALA A 75 4.47 -7.95 -4.64
C ALA A 75 3.22 -7.23 -4.08
N TYR A 76 3.30 -5.93 -3.83
CA TYR A 76 2.15 -5.13 -3.38
C TYR A 76 1.05 -5.06 -4.46
N LYS A 77 1.44 -4.89 -5.72
CA LYS A 77 0.50 -4.94 -6.85
C LYS A 77 -0.25 -6.28 -6.93
N THR A 78 0.44 -7.38 -6.66
CA THR A 78 -0.19 -8.71 -6.61
C THR A 78 -1.22 -8.82 -5.48
N VAL A 79 -0.98 -8.19 -4.30
CA VAL A 79 -2.00 -8.12 -3.24
C VAL A 79 -3.26 -7.43 -3.77
N PHE A 80 -3.10 -6.28 -4.40
CA PHE A 80 -4.22 -5.51 -4.93
C PHE A 80 -4.98 -6.26 -6.03
N ASP A 81 -4.27 -6.83 -7.01
CA ASP A 81 -4.88 -7.44 -8.19
C ASP A 81 -5.47 -8.85 -7.91
N GLN A 82 -4.88 -9.63 -6.99
CA GLN A 82 -5.20 -11.06 -6.83
C GLN A 82 -5.77 -11.44 -5.47
N HIS A 83 -5.69 -10.53 -4.49
CA HIS A 83 -6.17 -10.76 -3.12
C HIS A 83 -7.02 -9.59 -2.60
N PRO A 84 -8.08 -9.18 -3.35
CA PRO A 84 -8.91 -8.04 -2.96
C PRO A 84 -9.65 -8.25 -1.63
N GLU A 85 -9.79 -9.51 -1.20
CA GLU A 85 -10.35 -9.89 0.10
C GLU A 85 -9.40 -9.70 1.27
N SER A 86 -8.11 -9.45 1.01
CA SER A 86 -7.10 -9.31 2.05
C SER A 86 -7.23 -8.00 2.81
N GLY A 87 -7.13 -8.03 4.13
CA GLY A 87 -6.99 -6.84 4.96
C GLY A 87 -5.75 -5.98 4.64
N ARG A 88 -4.84 -6.46 3.77
CA ARG A 88 -3.62 -5.74 3.34
C ARG A 88 -3.78 -4.91 2.08
N VAL A 89 -4.95 -4.90 1.45
CA VAL A 89 -5.14 -4.15 0.20
C VAL A 89 -4.84 -2.66 0.37
N GLY A 90 -5.36 -2.03 1.42
CA GLY A 90 -5.11 -0.61 1.70
C GLY A 90 -3.63 -0.30 1.93
N ASP A 91 -2.96 -1.13 2.74
CA ASP A 91 -1.52 -0.99 2.98
C ASP A 91 -0.72 -1.17 1.68
N ALA A 92 -1.07 -2.17 0.87
CA ALA A 92 -0.39 -2.44 -0.41
C ALA A 92 -0.54 -1.27 -1.39
N VAL A 93 -1.74 -0.69 -1.50
CA VAL A 93 -1.98 0.50 -2.33
C VAL A 93 -1.17 1.70 -1.83
N ALA A 94 -1.12 1.93 -0.53
CA ALA A 94 -0.31 3.00 0.04
C ALA A 94 1.19 2.82 -0.29
N LYS A 95 1.69 1.58 -0.27
CA LYS A 95 3.07 1.25 -0.67
C LYS A 95 3.31 1.48 -2.16
N MET A 96 2.38 1.06 -3.03
CA MET A 96 2.46 1.30 -4.48
C MET A 96 2.50 2.80 -4.80
N ALA A 97 1.63 3.58 -4.18
CA ALA A 97 1.59 5.03 -4.34
C ALA A 97 2.88 5.70 -3.85
N SER A 98 3.40 5.25 -2.69
CA SER A 98 4.68 5.73 -2.15
C SER A 98 5.83 5.47 -3.12
N PHE A 99 5.86 4.33 -3.77
CA PHE A 99 6.86 3.99 -4.78
C PHE A 99 6.87 4.99 -5.96
N TYR A 100 5.71 5.26 -6.55
CA TYR A 100 5.60 6.25 -7.61
C TYR A 100 5.91 7.68 -7.13
N TYR A 101 5.47 8.02 -5.91
CA TYR A 101 5.74 9.33 -5.32
C TYR A 101 7.26 9.57 -5.15
N GLN A 102 8.00 8.56 -4.68
CA GLN A 102 9.46 8.64 -4.56
C GLN A 102 10.17 8.78 -5.91
N LYS A 103 9.65 8.12 -6.93
CA LYS A 103 10.12 8.27 -8.33
C LYS A 103 9.68 9.59 -8.98
N LYS A 104 8.89 10.42 -8.28
CA LYS A 104 8.26 11.64 -8.81
C LYS A 104 7.34 11.38 -10.01
N ASP A 105 6.89 10.15 -10.18
CA ASP A 105 5.95 9.72 -11.20
C ASP A 105 4.52 9.86 -10.65
N TYR A 106 4.12 11.13 -10.47
CA TYR A 106 2.86 11.45 -9.80
C TYR A 106 1.63 11.08 -10.64
N ASP A 107 1.77 11.06 -11.97
CA ASP A 107 0.69 10.67 -12.87
C ASP A 107 0.32 9.19 -12.65
N ARG A 108 1.31 8.29 -12.62
CA ARG A 108 1.03 6.88 -12.32
C ARG A 108 0.52 6.67 -10.89
N ALA A 109 0.95 7.48 -9.93
CA ALA A 109 0.37 7.42 -8.59
C ALA A 109 -1.13 7.78 -8.63
N VAL A 110 -1.48 8.81 -9.39
CA VAL A 110 -2.88 9.23 -9.62
C VAL A 110 -3.69 8.11 -10.25
N ASP A 111 -3.20 7.46 -11.32
CA ASP A 111 -3.87 6.33 -11.97
C ASP A 111 -4.18 5.19 -10.99
N VAL A 112 -3.22 4.88 -10.09
CA VAL A 112 -3.44 3.87 -9.04
C VAL A 112 -4.57 4.28 -8.10
N PHE A 113 -4.59 5.53 -7.65
CA PHE A 113 -5.65 6.01 -6.75
C PHE A 113 -7.02 6.03 -7.42
N GLU A 114 -7.11 6.46 -8.68
CA GLU A 114 -8.36 6.45 -9.45
C GLU A 114 -8.91 5.02 -9.58
N LYS A 115 -8.03 4.08 -9.89
CA LYS A 115 -8.41 2.66 -9.96
C LYS A 115 -8.93 2.15 -8.62
N VAL A 116 -8.26 2.49 -7.51
CA VAL A 116 -8.70 2.06 -6.17
C VAL A 116 -10.07 2.62 -5.83
N LEU A 117 -10.30 3.91 -6.08
CA LEU A 117 -11.61 4.55 -5.82
C LEU A 117 -12.73 3.93 -6.67
N SER A 118 -12.41 3.46 -7.90
CA SER A 118 -13.35 2.77 -8.77
C SER A 118 -13.64 1.34 -8.32
N ASP A 119 -12.59 0.58 -7.98
CA ASP A 119 -12.69 -0.86 -7.72
C ASP A 119 -13.13 -1.17 -6.28
N HIS A 120 -12.89 -0.24 -5.35
CA HIS A 120 -13.15 -0.41 -3.91
C HIS A 120 -13.82 0.82 -3.29
N PRO A 121 -15.01 1.25 -3.76
CA PRO A 121 -15.65 2.49 -3.32
C PRO A 121 -16.06 2.51 -1.84
N ASP A 122 -16.22 1.34 -1.23
CA ASP A 122 -16.64 1.20 0.18
C ASP A 122 -15.50 0.75 1.11
N ALA A 123 -14.22 0.86 0.65
CA ALA A 123 -13.10 0.39 1.45
C ALA A 123 -12.82 1.31 2.65
N ASN A 124 -12.49 0.71 3.78
CA ASN A 124 -12.23 1.40 5.05
C ASN A 124 -10.88 2.16 5.10
N PHE A 125 -10.10 2.11 4.03
CA PHE A 125 -8.81 2.79 3.89
C PHE A 125 -8.84 3.96 2.89
N LEU A 126 -10.02 4.38 2.44
CA LEU A 126 -10.13 5.43 1.41
C LEU A 126 -9.69 6.80 1.90
N ASP A 127 -9.71 7.06 3.19
CA ASP A 127 -9.16 8.29 3.76
C ASP A 127 -7.66 8.45 3.45
N VAL A 128 -6.86 7.38 3.60
CA VAL A 128 -5.44 7.36 3.24
C VAL A 128 -5.25 7.55 1.74
N ILE A 129 -6.12 6.93 0.92
CA ILE A 129 -6.09 7.06 -0.54
C ILE A 129 -6.38 8.49 -0.96
N LEU A 130 -7.48 9.08 -0.50
CA LEU A 130 -7.87 10.45 -0.82
C LEU A 130 -6.80 11.47 -0.42
N PHE A 131 -6.19 11.29 0.75
CA PHE A 131 -5.13 12.17 1.22
C PHE A 131 -3.91 12.12 0.30
N ASN A 132 -3.41 10.92 -0.03
CA ASN A 132 -2.24 10.76 -0.88
C ASN A 132 -2.53 11.14 -2.34
N TYR A 133 -3.74 10.91 -2.81
CA TYR A 133 -4.20 11.37 -4.13
C TYR A 133 -4.14 12.91 -4.21
N GLY A 134 -4.75 13.60 -3.24
CA GLY A 134 -4.67 15.06 -3.16
C GLY A 134 -3.22 15.59 -3.15
N ARG A 135 -2.30 14.92 -2.43
CA ARG A 135 -0.88 15.26 -2.44
C ARG A 135 -0.23 15.08 -3.81
N CYS A 136 -0.53 14.01 -4.53
CA CYS A 136 0.00 13.79 -5.89
C CYS A 136 -0.53 14.85 -6.88
N LEU A 137 -1.82 15.13 -6.85
CA LEU A 137 -2.43 16.19 -7.64
C LEU A 137 -1.80 17.56 -7.37
N PHE A 138 -1.52 17.87 -6.10
CA PHE A 138 -0.82 19.09 -5.72
C PHE A 138 0.59 19.15 -6.33
N ARG A 139 1.32 18.02 -6.39
CA ARG A 139 2.65 17.95 -7.03
C ARG A 139 2.59 18.13 -8.55
N LEU A 140 1.47 17.76 -9.17
CA LEU A 140 1.19 17.97 -10.59
C LEU A 140 0.64 19.37 -10.92
N ASP A 141 0.61 20.30 -9.94
CA ASP A 141 0.02 21.63 -10.04
C ASP A 141 -1.50 21.61 -10.34
N ARG A 142 -2.18 20.46 -10.19
CA ARG A 142 -3.64 20.26 -10.32
C ARG A 142 -4.34 20.67 -9.02
N ARG A 143 -4.19 21.94 -8.62
CA ARG A 143 -4.51 22.42 -7.26
C ARG A 143 -6.01 22.38 -6.94
N ALA A 144 -6.87 22.73 -7.88
CA ALA A 144 -8.33 22.65 -7.69
C ALA A 144 -8.79 21.20 -7.48
N GLU A 145 -8.22 20.25 -8.21
CA GLU A 145 -8.51 18.83 -8.04
C GLU A 145 -7.95 18.29 -6.73
N ALA A 146 -6.75 18.69 -6.35
CA ALA A 146 -6.16 18.37 -5.07
C ALA A 146 -7.08 18.79 -3.91
N ARG A 147 -7.58 20.04 -3.95
CA ARG A 147 -8.53 20.53 -2.96
C ARG A 147 -9.79 19.67 -2.91
N LYS A 148 -10.35 19.31 -4.06
CA LYS A 148 -11.55 18.46 -4.14
C LYS A 148 -11.33 17.10 -3.42
N ARG A 149 -10.14 16.51 -3.52
CA ARG A 149 -9.84 15.24 -2.83
C ARG A 149 -9.69 15.42 -1.31
N PHE A 150 -9.09 16.52 -0.87
CA PHE A 150 -9.02 16.84 0.57
C PHE A 150 -10.39 17.15 1.14
N ASP A 151 -11.25 17.89 0.42
CA ASP A 151 -12.63 18.16 0.85
C ASP A 151 -13.43 16.86 0.94
N GLN A 152 -13.32 15.97 -0.05
CA GLN A 152 -13.94 14.65 -0.04
C GLN A 152 -13.53 13.83 1.20
N LEU A 153 -12.24 13.83 1.54
CA LEU A 153 -11.76 13.15 2.75
C LEU A 153 -12.41 13.72 4.02
N ILE A 154 -12.49 15.05 4.12
CA ILE A 154 -13.07 15.73 5.29
C ILE A 154 -14.55 15.39 5.44
N ASP A 155 -15.28 15.35 4.32
CA ASP A 155 -16.72 15.14 4.30
C ASP A 155 -17.08 13.66 4.56
N GLU A 156 -16.37 12.73 3.92
CA GLU A 156 -16.66 11.30 4.00
C GLU A 156 -16.01 10.60 5.21
N PHE A 157 -14.87 11.12 5.69
CA PHE A 157 -14.08 10.52 6.77
C PHE A 157 -13.70 11.55 7.84
N PRO A 158 -14.68 12.23 8.49
CA PRO A 158 -14.41 13.30 9.46
C PRO A 158 -13.62 12.82 10.68
N GLU A 159 -13.74 11.54 11.04
CA GLU A 159 -13.02 10.92 12.17
C GLU A 159 -11.62 10.41 11.81
N SER A 160 -11.21 10.53 10.55
CA SER A 160 -9.86 10.14 10.13
C SER A 160 -8.80 11.00 10.80
N GLN A 161 -7.71 10.38 11.23
CA GLN A 161 -6.53 11.10 11.73
C GLN A 161 -5.91 12.04 10.69
N LEU A 162 -6.23 11.87 9.41
CA LEU A 162 -5.77 12.72 8.31
C LEU A 162 -6.68 13.93 8.06
N ALA A 163 -7.91 13.93 8.57
CA ALA A 163 -8.88 14.99 8.34
C ALA A 163 -8.40 16.40 8.81
N PRO A 164 -7.74 16.56 9.98
CA PRO A 164 -7.22 17.87 10.38
C PRO A 164 -6.17 18.43 9.41
N GLU A 165 -5.28 17.60 8.92
CA GLU A 165 -4.23 18.01 7.96
C GLU A 165 -4.85 18.29 6.59
N ALA A 166 -5.77 17.46 6.11
CA ALA A 166 -6.51 17.67 4.87
C ALA A 166 -7.25 19.02 4.90
N LYS A 167 -7.89 19.34 6.02
CA LYS A 167 -8.59 20.63 6.23
C LYS A 167 -7.63 21.81 6.15
N ARG A 168 -6.47 21.71 6.78
CA ARG A 168 -5.46 22.76 6.74
C ARG A 168 -5.00 23.02 5.29
N ILE A 169 -4.76 21.96 4.51
CA ILE A 169 -4.32 22.07 3.12
C ILE A 169 -5.45 22.63 2.24
N SER A 170 -6.66 22.11 2.36
CA SER A 170 -7.82 22.58 1.60
C SER A 170 -8.08 24.06 1.81
N GLN A 171 -8.06 24.53 3.07
CA GLN A 171 -8.22 25.95 3.40
C GLN A 171 -7.12 26.83 2.82
N ALA A 172 -5.88 26.35 2.79
CA ALA A 172 -4.77 27.07 2.17
C ALA A 172 -4.95 27.21 0.65
N LEU A 173 -5.41 26.13 0.00
CA LEU A 173 -5.74 26.13 -1.43
C LEU A 173 -6.91 27.08 -1.75
N ALA A 174 -7.95 27.06 -0.93
CA ALA A 174 -9.09 27.98 -1.08
C ALA A 174 -8.67 29.45 -0.98
N LYS A 175 -7.81 29.79 -0.01
CA LYS A 175 -7.27 31.17 0.12
C LYS A 175 -6.40 31.58 -1.04
N ALA A 176 -5.78 30.62 -1.76
CA ALA A 176 -4.99 30.85 -2.95
C ALA A 176 -5.83 30.89 -4.24
N GLY A 177 -7.16 30.76 -4.14
CA GLY A 177 -8.10 30.89 -5.27
C GLY A 177 -8.38 29.59 -6.03
N PHE A 178 -8.10 28.44 -5.43
CA PHE A 178 -8.35 27.11 -6.00
C PHE A 178 -9.53 26.39 -5.36
#